data_021c7407b4c6a00ea0ed121ef9f1a60c
#
_entry.id   021c7407b4c6a00ea0ed121ef9f1a60c
#
_cell.length_a   1.000
_cell.length_b   1.000
_cell.length_c   1.000
_cell.angle_alpha   90.00
_cell.angle_beta   90.00
_cell.angle_gamma   90.00
#
_symmetry.space_group_name_H-M   'P 1'
#
loop_
_entity.id
_entity.type
_entity.pdbx_description
1 polymer ?
#
loop_
_entity_poly.entity_id
_entity_poly.type
_entity_poly.pdbx_seq_one_letter_code
_entity_poly.pdbx_strand_id
1 'polypeptide(L)'
;MPQPPHADVRGFLPDDEGLQLYQWALAATAVGPLLEIGSYCGRSTIWLGQAAQARQTAVFAIDHHRGSEEHQIGESHHDAELVNADGLFDTFAAFRRNIAQARLEQVVIPIVADSKQFASHWAGPLSVVFIDGGHSLDAALADYRLWAPRIGP
;
A
#
# COMPACT_ATOMS: atom_id res chain seq x y z
N MET A 1 20.02 -7.80 0.84
CA MET A 1 19.06 -7.61 1.96
C MET A 1 18.22 -6.41 1.65
N PRO A 2 16.93 -6.42 1.99
CA PRO A 2 16.06 -5.26 1.79
C PRO A 2 16.57 -4.09 2.65
N GLN A 3 16.30 -2.88 2.19
CA GLN A 3 16.62 -1.66 2.90
C GLN A 3 15.35 -1.11 3.58
N PRO A 4 15.40 -0.72 4.85
CA PRO A 4 14.25 -0.08 5.47
C PRO A 4 13.92 1.24 4.73
N PRO A 5 12.64 1.66 4.73
CA PRO A 5 12.28 2.96 4.24
C PRO A 5 13.06 4.06 4.96
N HIS A 6 13.35 5.14 4.27
CA HIS A 6 14.00 6.29 4.90
C HIS A 6 13.20 6.77 6.12
N ALA A 7 13.88 7.27 7.15
CA ALA A 7 13.25 7.62 8.43
C ALA A 7 12.14 8.68 8.33
N ASP A 8 12.19 9.52 7.32
CA ASP A 8 11.18 10.56 7.06
C ASP A 8 9.94 10.07 6.28
N VAL A 9 9.94 8.81 5.82
CA VAL A 9 8.76 8.21 5.21
C VAL A 9 7.71 7.95 6.29
N ARG A 10 6.64 8.74 6.23
CA ARG A 10 5.53 8.63 7.19
C ARG A 10 4.79 7.30 7.05
N GLY A 11 4.35 6.77 8.16
CA GLY A 11 3.59 5.53 8.25
C GLY A 11 3.76 4.88 9.61
N PHE A 12 2.90 3.92 9.89
CA PHE A 12 2.76 3.31 11.23
C PHE A 12 3.40 1.91 11.31
N LEU A 13 3.88 1.35 10.20
CA LEU A 13 4.51 0.04 10.15
C LEU A 13 5.94 0.11 10.70
N PRO A 14 6.26 -0.54 11.83
CA PRO A 14 7.64 -0.67 12.31
C PRO A 14 8.53 -1.43 11.32
N ASP A 15 9.85 -1.21 11.39
CA ASP A 15 10.77 -1.81 10.42
C ASP A 15 10.91 -3.32 10.55
N ASP A 16 10.75 -3.87 11.76
CA ASP A 16 10.74 -5.31 12.00
C ASP A 16 9.50 -5.99 11.41
N GLU A 17 8.32 -5.38 11.54
CA GLU A 17 7.10 -5.84 10.89
C GLU A 17 7.20 -5.68 9.36
N GLY A 18 7.80 -4.59 8.89
CA GLY A 18 8.07 -4.37 7.47
C GLY A 18 9.00 -5.42 6.87
N LEU A 19 10.06 -5.78 7.60
CA LEU A 19 10.94 -6.87 7.20
C LEU A 19 10.20 -8.21 7.15
N GLN A 20 9.32 -8.48 8.09
CA GLN A 20 8.49 -9.68 8.09
C GLN A 20 7.53 -9.71 6.90
N LEU A 21 6.91 -8.57 6.58
CA LEU A 21 6.06 -8.41 5.39
C LEU A 21 6.83 -8.71 4.11
N TYR A 22 8.05 -8.16 3.99
CA TYR A 22 8.95 -8.46 2.88
C TYR A 22 9.24 -9.96 2.76
N GLN A 23 9.56 -10.62 3.88
CA GLN A 23 9.87 -12.06 3.89
C GLN A 23 8.67 -12.90 3.47
N TRP A 24 7.47 -12.60 3.95
CA TRP A 24 6.23 -13.28 3.52
C TRP A 24 5.94 -13.07 2.05
N ALA A 25 6.09 -11.84 1.57
CA ALA A 25 5.89 -11.54 0.16
C ALA A 25 6.91 -12.25 -0.73
N LEU A 26 8.16 -12.34 -0.29
CA LEU A 26 9.21 -13.06 -1.02
C LEU A 26 8.96 -14.57 -1.05
N ALA A 27 8.47 -15.16 0.04
CA ALA A 27 8.23 -16.60 0.18
C ALA A 27 6.91 -17.06 -0.47
N ALA A 28 6.04 -16.15 -0.90
CA ALA A 28 4.77 -16.52 -1.50
C ALA A 28 4.99 -17.36 -2.78
N THR A 29 4.32 -18.51 -2.85
CA THR A 29 4.44 -19.45 -3.97
C THR A 29 3.46 -19.19 -5.10
N ALA A 30 2.34 -18.53 -4.80
CA ALA A 30 1.34 -18.17 -5.79
C ALA A 30 1.92 -17.27 -6.90
N VAL A 31 1.45 -17.49 -8.12
CA VAL A 31 1.88 -16.71 -9.30
C VAL A 31 1.03 -15.44 -9.42
N GLY A 32 1.67 -14.34 -9.77
CA GLY A 32 0.99 -13.07 -10.01
C GLY A 32 1.66 -11.91 -9.29
N PRO A 33 1.16 -10.69 -9.50
CA PRO A 33 1.64 -9.50 -8.79
C PRO A 33 1.18 -9.50 -7.34
N LEU A 34 1.79 -8.61 -6.56
CA LEU A 34 1.36 -8.28 -5.21
C LEU A 34 0.30 -7.18 -5.26
N LEU A 35 -0.58 -7.15 -4.30
CA LEU A 35 -1.56 -6.08 -4.11
C LEU A 35 -1.46 -5.53 -2.69
N GLU A 36 -1.47 -4.21 -2.58
CA GLU A 36 -1.61 -3.49 -1.33
C GLU A 36 -2.87 -2.64 -1.35
N ILE A 37 -3.61 -2.63 -0.26
CA ILE A 37 -4.77 -1.77 -0.05
C ILE A 37 -4.48 -0.86 1.13
N GLY A 38 -4.46 0.45 0.88
CA GLY A 38 -4.04 1.44 1.85
C GLY A 38 -2.53 1.66 1.83
N SER A 39 -2.05 2.51 0.93
CA SER A 39 -0.62 2.74 0.73
C SER A 39 -0.09 3.93 1.52
N TYR A 40 -0.95 4.87 1.88
CA TYR A 40 -0.62 6.11 2.61
C TYR A 40 0.59 6.83 1.97
N CYS A 41 1.69 7.00 2.69
CA CYS A 41 2.92 7.62 2.17
C CYS A 41 3.93 6.61 1.62
N GLY A 42 3.58 5.32 1.53
CA GLY A 42 4.38 4.29 0.87
C GLY A 42 5.33 3.50 1.76
N ARG A 43 5.20 3.56 3.09
CA ARG A 43 6.13 2.87 4.00
C ARG A 43 6.07 1.35 3.84
N SER A 44 4.90 0.74 3.88
CA SER A 44 4.69 -0.69 3.61
C SER A 44 4.93 -1.02 2.14
N THR A 45 4.54 -0.11 1.23
CA THR A 45 4.75 -0.27 -0.22
C THR A 45 6.23 -0.44 -0.57
N ILE A 46 7.15 0.24 0.14
CA ILE A 46 8.60 0.10 -0.09
C ILE A 46 9.05 -1.32 0.24
N TRP A 47 8.58 -1.93 1.32
CA TRP A 47 8.89 -3.31 1.65
C TRP A 47 8.34 -4.29 0.62
N LEU A 48 7.10 -4.12 0.22
CA LEU A 48 6.46 -4.94 -0.83
C LEU A 48 7.11 -4.73 -2.20
N GLY A 49 7.48 -3.50 -2.54
CA GLY A 49 8.17 -3.16 -3.78
C GLY A 49 9.53 -3.84 -3.90
N GLN A 50 10.29 -3.92 -2.82
CA GLN A 50 11.56 -4.65 -2.81
C GLN A 50 11.34 -6.17 -2.98
N ALA A 51 10.30 -6.73 -2.39
CA ALA A 51 9.93 -8.12 -2.60
C ALA A 51 9.50 -8.37 -4.06
N ALA A 52 8.69 -7.47 -4.62
CA ALA A 52 8.26 -7.54 -6.01
C ALA A 52 9.46 -7.46 -6.98
N GLN A 53 10.41 -6.58 -6.71
CA GLN A 53 11.64 -6.46 -7.48
C GLN A 53 12.47 -7.76 -7.44
N ALA A 54 12.64 -8.34 -6.25
CA ALA A 54 13.36 -9.60 -6.09
C ALA A 54 12.66 -10.78 -6.79
N ARG A 55 11.33 -10.76 -6.86
CA ARG A 55 10.50 -11.77 -7.55
C ARG A 55 10.30 -11.49 -9.04
N GLN A 56 10.85 -10.41 -9.57
CA GLN A 56 10.64 -9.98 -10.95
C GLN A 56 9.15 -9.80 -11.31
N THR A 57 8.38 -9.23 -10.41
CA THR A 57 6.95 -8.94 -10.58
C THR A 57 6.66 -7.47 -10.18
N ALA A 58 5.39 -7.10 -10.10
CA ALA A 58 4.95 -5.78 -9.67
C ALA A 58 4.15 -5.84 -8.38
N VAL A 59 4.04 -4.71 -7.69
CA VAL A 59 3.04 -4.46 -6.65
C VAL A 59 2.09 -3.35 -7.10
N PHE A 60 0.80 -3.64 -7.07
CA PHE A 60 -0.26 -2.64 -7.26
C PHE A 60 -0.62 -2.06 -5.90
N ALA A 61 -0.44 -0.77 -5.74
CA ALA A 61 -0.71 -0.06 -4.50
C ALA A 61 -1.98 0.79 -4.67
N ILE A 62 -3.08 0.32 -4.07
CA ILE A 62 -4.39 0.97 -4.18
C ILE A 62 -4.62 1.86 -2.97
N ASP A 63 -4.83 3.13 -3.22
CA ASP A 63 -5.26 4.11 -2.23
C ASP A 63 -5.96 5.28 -2.92
N HIS A 64 -7.02 5.81 -2.36
CA HIS A 64 -7.59 7.05 -2.88
C HIS A 64 -6.79 8.28 -2.44
N HIS A 65 -5.86 8.14 -1.50
CA HIS A 65 -4.95 9.16 -0.97
C HIS A 65 -5.63 10.38 -0.32
N ARG A 66 -6.89 10.25 0.09
CA ARG A 66 -7.67 11.29 0.79
C ARG A 66 -7.74 11.07 2.30
N GLY A 67 -7.09 10.01 2.79
CA GLY A 67 -7.15 9.58 4.18
C GLY A 67 -8.45 8.90 4.57
N SER A 68 -8.43 8.23 5.71
CA SER A 68 -9.62 7.71 6.38
C SER A 68 -10.21 8.78 7.33
N GLU A 69 -11.29 8.45 8.03
CA GLU A 69 -11.94 9.38 8.98
C GLU A 69 -10.95 9.96 10.01
N GLU A 70 -10.05 9.13 10.51
CA GLU A 70 -9.04 9.51 11.52
C GLU A 70 -7.95 10.47 11.02
N HIS A 71 -7.79 10.63 9.70
CA HIS A 71 -6.84 11.56 9.09
C HIS A 71 -7.43 12.94 8.81
N GLN A 72 -8.73 13.13 8.98
CA GLN A 72 -9.38 14.41 8.70
C GLN A 72 -9.01 15.46 9.73
N ILE A 73 -9.26 16.74 9.39
CA ILE A 73 -8.95 17.88 10.26
C ILE A 73 -9.65 17.71 11.60
N GLY A 74 -8.88 17.76 12.70
CA GLY A 74 -9.37 17.59 14.06
C GLY A 74 -9.35 16.16 14.59
N GLU A 75 -9.02 15.19 13.76
CA GLU A 75 -8.93 13.77 14.15
C GLU A 75 -7.52 13.37 14.62
N SER A 76 -7.43 12.20 15.27
CA SER A 76 -6.24 11.75 16.01
C SER A 76 -4.99 11.53 15.16
N HIS A 77 -5.14 11.21 13.87
CA HIS A 77 -4.04 10.94 12.93
C HIS A 77 -3.92 12.00 11.83
N HIS A 78 -4.50 13.20 12.05
CA HIS A 78 -4.36 14.30 11.11
C HIS A 78 -2.92 14.79 11.06
N ASP A 79 -2.40 15.01 9.84
CA ASP A 79 -1.10 15.61 9.58
C ASP A 79 -1.28 16.79 8.63
N ALA A 80 -1.10 18.00 9.17
CA ALA A 80 -1.29 19.23 8.42
C ALA A 80 -0.31 19.39 7.23
N GLU A 81 0.84 18.73 7.27
CA GLU A 81 1.81 18.76 6.17
C GLU A 81 1.36 17.92 4.95
N LEU A 82 0.33 17.09 5.13
CA LEU A 82 -0.29 16.31 4.05
C LEU A 82 -1.55 16.97 3.49
N VAL A 83 -1.83 18.20 3.89
CA VAL A 83 -2.90 19.00 3.30
C VAL A 83 -2.36 19.73 2.08
N ASN A 84 -3.01 19.58 0.93
CA ASN A 84 -2.60 20.23 -0.32
C ASN A 84 -3.01 21.71 -0.39
N ALA A 85 -2.66 22.38 -1.50
CA ALA A 85 -2.96 23.80 -1.71
C ALA A 85 -4.48 24.12 -1.73
N ASP A 86 -5.32 23.13 -2.00
CA ASP A 86 -6.78 23.25 -2.00
C ASP A 86 -7.41 22.98 -0.62
N GLY A 87 -6.58 22.79 0.42
CA GLY A 87 -7.03 22.50 1.78
C GLY A 87 -7.52 21.06 1.98
N LEU A 88 -7.20 20.14 1.06
CA LEU A 88 -7.60 18.75 1.12
C LEU A 88 -6.44 17.87 1.59
N PHE A 89 -6.74 16.89 2.44
CA PHE A 89 -5.78 15.85 2.79
C PHE A 89 -5.43 15.02 1.56
N ASP A 90 -4.14 14.90 1.25
CA ASP A 90 -3.65 14.22 0.06
C ASP A 90 -2.25 13.64 0.30
N THR A 91 -2.12 12.34 0.27
CA THR A 91 -0.86 11.63 0.50
C THR A 91 -0.14 11.24 -0.80
N PHE A 92 -0.74 11.48 -1.97
CA PHE A 92 -0.23 10.94 -3.22
C PHE A 92 1.13 11.54 -3.62
N ALA A 93 1.32 12.84 -3.45
CA ALA A 93 2.60 13.49 -3.77
C ALA A 93 3.74 12.95 -2.89
N ALA A 94 3.49 12.77 -1.58
CA ALA A 94 4.45 12.16 -0.66
C ALA A 94 4.73 10.70 -1.04
N PHE A 95 3.71 9.92 -1.35
CA PHE A 95 3.84 8.54 -1.82
C PHE A 95 4.76 8.47 -3.04
N ARG A 96 4.48 9.22 -4.08
CA ARG A 96 5.29 9.22 -5.32
C ARG A 96 6.75 9.57 -5.06
N ARG A 97 7.00 10.61 -4.27
CA ARG A 97 8.37 11.02 -3.90
C ARG A 97 9.10 9.91 -3.18
N ASN A 98 8.45 9.24 -2.22
CA ASN A 98 9.06 8.19 -1.42
C ASN A 98 9.38 6.94 -2.26
N ILE A 99 8.50 6.55 -3.18
CA ILE A 99 8.74 5.45 -4.11
C ILE A 99 9.91 5.77 -5.07
N ALA A 100 9.98 7.01 -5.56
CA ALA A 100 11.10 7.45 -6.41
C ALA A 100 12.43 7.43 -5.64
N GLN A 101 12.46 7.92 -4.40
CA GLN A 101 13.65 7.88 -3.54
C GLN A 101 14.11 6.44 -3.27
N ALA A 102 13.17 5.52 -3.08
CA ALA A 102 13.46 4.09 -2.92
C ALA A 102 13.85 3.39 -4.24
N ARG A 103 13.80 4.08 -5.39
CA ARG A 103 14.08 3.53 -6.74
C ARG A 103 13.20 2.33 -7.11
N LEU A 104 11.92 2.41 -6.75
CA LEU A 104 10.95 1.33 -6.97
C LEU A 104 9.88 1.68 -8.02
N GLU A 105 10.04 2.76 -8.76
CA GLU A 105 9.07 3.22 -9.77
C GLU A 105 8.82 2.22 -10.88
N GLN A 106 9.76 1.30 -11.13
CA GLN A 106 9.64 0.27 -12.16
C GLN A 106 8.77 -0.92 -11.75
N VAL A 107 8.54 -1.09 -10.44
CA VAL A 107 7.81 -2.25 -9.90
C VAL A 107 6.58 -1.86 -9.10
N VAL A 108 6.50 -0.62 -8.60
CA VAL A 108 5.34 -0.10 -7.88
C VAL A 108 4.41 0.62 -8.85
N ILE A 109 3.19 0.12 -8.94
CA ILE A 109 2.13 0.68 -9.79
C ILE A 109 1.05 1.27 -8.88
N PRO A 110 1.00 2.60 -8.70
CA PRO A 110 -0.03 3.22 -7.89
C PRO A 110 -1.39 3.21 -8.62
N ILE A 111 -2.42 2.87 -7.89
CA ILE A 111 -3.82 2.97 -8.32
C ILE A 111 -4.53 3.94 -7.39
N VAL A 112 -4.82 5.13 -7.90
CA VAL A 112 -5.54 6.17 -7.14
C VAL A 112 -7.03 5.94 -7.28
N ALA A 113 -7.58 5.10 -6.40
CA ALA A 113 -8.98 4.70 -6.42
C ALA A 113 -9.38 4.09 -5.07
N ASP A 114 -10.69 3.97 -4.85
CA ASP A 114 -11.23 3.09 -3.82
C ASP A 114 -11.04 1.61 -4.21
N SER A 115 -10.67 0.77 -3.25
CA SER A 115 -10.39 -0.65 -3.49
C SER A 115 -11.57 -1.41 -4.07
N LYS A 116 -12.80 -1.09 -3.62
CA LYS A 116 -14.03 -1.74 -4.11
C LYS A 116 -14.34 -1.32 -5.54
N GLN A 117 -14.14 -0.05 -5.85
CA GLN A 117 -14.29 0.45 -7.21
C GLN A 117 -13.33 -0.25 -8.17
N PHE A 118 -12.06 -0.34 -7.81
CA PHE A 118 -11.05 -0.95 -8.66
C PHE A 118 -11.21 -2.46 -8.81
N ALA A 119 -11.70 -3.15 -7.78
CA ALA A 119 -11.88 -4.61 -7.81
C ALA A 119 -12.80 -5.09 -8.93
N SER A 120 -13.79 -4.31 -9.34
CA SER A 120 -14.68 -4.64 -10.45
C SER A 120 -13.97 -4.68 -11.81
N HIS A 121 -12.79 -4.07 -11.89
CA HIS A 121 -11.98 -3.98 -13.11
C HIS A 121 -10.72 -4.86 -13.05
N TRP A 122 -10.52 -5.58 -11.95
CA TRP A 122 -9.36 -6.45 -11.80
C TRP A 122 -9.61 -7.84 -12.39
N ALA A 123 -8.67 -8.31 -13.18
CA ALA A 123 -8.65 -9.67 -13.69
C ALA A 123 -7.26 -10.29 -13.47
N GLY A 124 -7.24 -11.59 -13.18
CA GLY A 124 -6.03 -12.36 -12.99
C GLY A 124 -5.73 -12.69 -11.52
N PRO A 125 -4.84 -13.67 -11.29
CA PRO A 125 -4.45 -14.07 -9.95
C PRO A 125 -3.49 -13.07 -9.31
N LEU A 126 -3.53 -13.02 -7.98
CA LEU A 126 -2.58 -12.30 -7.13
C LEU A 126 -1.70 -13.29 -6.37
N SER A 127 -0.47 -12.92 -6.10
CA SER A 127 0.41 -13.74 -5.26
C SER A 127 0.31 -13.38 -3.78
N VAL A 128 0.08 -12.11 -3.48
CA VAL A 128 -0.05 -11.57 -2.12
C VAL A 128 -1.10 -10.48 -2.13
N VAL A 129 -1.90 -10.41 -1.08
CA VAL A 129 -2.76 -9.28 -0.77
C VAL A 129 -2.45 -8.80 0.63
N PHE A 130 -2.01 -7.56 0.75
CA PHE A 130 -1.79 -6.87 2.03
C PHE A 130 -2.86 -5.80 2.22
N ILE A 131 -3.63 -5.91 3.29
CA ILE A 131 -4.76 -5.03 3.59
C ILE A 131 -4.40 -4.15 4.78
N ASP A 132 -4.19 -2.88 4.53
CA ASP A 132 -3.89 -1.86 5.55
C ASP A 132 -4.65 -0.55 5.26
N GLY A 133 -5.87 -0.67 4.76
CA GLY A 133 -6.71 0.46 4.38
C GLY A 133 -7.50 1.05 5.55
N GLY A 134 -8.79 0.77 5.60
CA GLY A 134 -9.63 1.26 6.68
C GLY A 134 -9.39 0.51 8.00
N HIS A 135 -9.32 1.25 9.12
CA HIS A 135 -9.06 0.66 10.44
C HIS A 135 -10.30 0.09 11.12
N SER A 136 -11.50 0.23 10.55
CA SER A 136 -12.68 -0.45 11.04
C SER A 136 -12.67 -1.93 10.64
N LEU A 137 -13.19 -2.78 11.52
CA LEU A 137 -13.34 -4.21 11.23
C LEU A 137 -14.18 -4.45 9.97
N ASP A 138 -15.24 -3.68 9.78
CA ASP A 138 -16.13 -3.82 8.62
C ASP A 138 -15.40 -3.47 7.31
N ALA A 139 -14.57 -2.43 7.29
CA ALA A 139 -13.78 -2.06 6.14
C ALA A 139 -12.75 -3.14 5.81
N ALA A 140 -12.00 -3.62 6.80
CA ALA A 140 -11.01 -4.68 6.62
C ALA A 140 -11.64 -5.99 6.14
N LEU A 141 -12.79 -6.39 6.69
CA LEU A 141 -13.52 -7.58 6.25
C LEU A 141 -14.09 -7.43 4.84
N ALA A 142 -14.53 -6.23 4.46
CA ALA A 142 -15.01 -5.97 3.11
C ALA A 142 -13.88 -6.14 2.08
N ASP A 143 -12.71 -5.57 2.35
CA ASP A 143 -11.53 -5.73 1.50
C ASP A 143 -11.07 -7.19 1.45
N TYR A 144 -11.02 -7.88 2.59
CA TYR A 144 -10.67 -9.29 2.63
C TYR A 144 -11.59 -10.16 1.76
N ARG A 145 -12.91 -10.01 1.93
CA ARG A 145 -13.89 -10.79 1.15
C ARG A 145 -13.80 -10.52 -0.34
N LEU A 146 -13.41 -9.31 -0.69
CA LEU A 146 -13.31 -8.87 -2.08
C LEU A 146 -12.02 -9.36 -2.75
N TRP A 147 -10.91 -9.34 -2.04
CA TRP A 147 -9.58 -9.55 -2.63
C TRP A 147 -8.96 -10.92 -2.34
N ALA A 148 -9.22 -11.52 -1.16
CA ALA A 148 -8.63 -12.81 -0.81
C ALA A 148 -8.97 -13.95 -1.81
N PRO A 149 -10.18 -14.03 -2.40
CA PRO A 149 -10.48 -15.03 -3.42
C PRO A 149 -9.67 -14.91 -4.72
N ARG A 150 -8.95 -13.81 -4.92
CA ARG A 150 -8.11 -13.57 -6.09
C ARG A 150 -6.67 -14.07 -5.93
N ILE A 151 -6.30 -14.51 -4.74
CA ILE A 151 -4.99 -15.14 -4.53
C ILE A 151 -4.99 -16.47 -5.28
N GLY A 152 -4.02 -16.59 -6.18
CA GLY A 152 -3.85 -17.80 -6.99
C GLY A 152 -3.38 -19.01 -6.19
N PRO A 153 -3.46 -20.20 -6.77
CA PRO A 153 -2.94 -21.41 -6.18
C PRO A 153 -1.41 -21.40 -6.08
#